data_97493e7f02c5a7bb4ae7191a8d010e95
#
_entry.id   97493e7f02c5a7bb4ae7191a8d010e95
#
_cell.length_a   1.000
_cell.length_b   1.000
_cell.length_c   1.000
_cell.angle_alpha   90.00
_cell.angle_beta   90.00
_cell.angle_gamma   90.00
#
_symmetry.space_group_name_H-M   'P 1'
#
loop_
_entity.id
_entity.type
_entity.pdbx_description
1 polymer ?
#
loop_
_entity_poly.entity_id
_entity_poly.type
_entity_poly.pdbx_seq_one_letter_code
_entity_poly.pdbx_strand_id
1 'polypeptide(L)'
;MTPERGEFDAPHWSNLEASSEEVGVASARFVKTGITADEYDQMREKLGVGDAPPAGGVFHAAAVGEDGKIRVFEVWDSREQAEAWGEKVTAVRTEGGFSEPLSIEYLDVHNVVQR
;
A
#
# COMPACT_ATOMS: atom_id res chain seq x y z
N MET A 1 -15.38 22.96 -5.17
CA MET A 1 -15.38 22.76 -5.07
C MET A 1 -14.96 22.62 -5.15
N THR A 2 -14.67 22.29 -5.11
CA THR A 2 -14.41 21.88 -5.00
C THR A 2 -14.05 21.53 -5.51
N PRO A 3 -13.90 21.24 -5.62
CA PRO A 3 -13.63 20.58 -5.95
C PRO A 3 -13.41 20.19 -6.48
N GLU A 4 -13.40 19.81 -6.56
CA GLU A 4 -13.45 19.24 -6.65
C GLU A 4 -12.97 18.88 -7.17
N ARG A 5 -12.75 18.77 -7.33
CA ARG A 5 -12.40 18.11 -7.55
C ARG A 5 -12.43 17.71 -8.25
N GLY A 6 -12.39 17.51 -8.52
CA GLY A 6 -12.68 17.00 -8.71
C GLY A 6 -12.52 16.55 -9.30
N GLU A 7 -12.63 16.37 -9.32
CA GLU A 7 -12.59 15.80 -9.42
C GLU A 7 -12.06 15.17 -10.05
N PHE A 8 -11.81 15.18 -10.19
CA PHE A 8 -11.35 14.28 -10.59
C PHE A 8 -11.77 13.22 -10.26
N ASP A 9 -12.02 13.06 -10.10
CA ASP A 9 -12.37 12.29 -9.58
C ASP A 9 -11.67 11.62 -9.47
N ALA A 10 -11.29 11.78 -9.67
CA ALA A 10 -10.35 11.21 -9.31
C ALA A 10 -10.32 10.69 -8.45
N PRO A 11 -9.65 10.42 -8.25
CA PRO A 11 -9.91 9.64 -7.18
C PRO A 11 -10.40 10.49 -6.18
N HIS A 12 -11.24 10.18 -5.46
CA HIS A 12 -11.77 11.01 -4.71
C HIS A 12 -11.08 11.28 -3.50
N TRP A 13 -9.94 11.01 -3.35
CA TRP A 13 -9.27 11.43 -2.19
C TRP A 13 -8.92 12.86 -2.24
N SER A 14 -9.48 13.56 -3.11
CA SER A 14 -9.43 14.90 -3.02
C SER A 14 -10.68 15.37 -2.50
N ASN A 15 -11.63 14.73 -2.21
CA ASN A 15 -12.71 15.26 -1.74
C ASN A 15 -13.19 14.59 -0.63
N LEU A 16 -12.77 13.97 -0.10
CA LEU A 16 -13.12 13.27 0.88
C LEU A 16 -13.43 13.78 1.88
N GLU A 17 -13.84 13.91 2.26
CA GLU A 17 -14.16 14.23 3.27
C GLU A 17 -14.14 13.64 4.09
N ALA A 18 -13.81 13.29 4.30
CA ALA A 18 -13.73 12.73 5.07
C ALA A 18 -13.44 12.56 6.07
N SER A 19 -13.20 12.41 6.47
CA SER A 19 -12.89 12.31 7.35
C SER A 19 -12.27 12.69 7.97
N SER A 20 -12.15 12.81 8.22
CA SER A 20 -11.69 13.23 8.71
C SER A 20 -11.26 13.92 8.74
N GLU A 21 -11.52 14.16 8.96
CA GLU A 21 -11.19 14.68 8.90
C GLU A 21 -10.52 14.80 8.48
N GLU A 22 -10.54 14.59 8.45
CA GLU A 22 -10.00 14.46 8.03
C GLU A 22 -9.68 14.12 7.03
N VAL A 23 -10.10 14.89 6.93
CA VAL A 23 -9.80 14.49 5.76
C VAL A 23 -8.61 13.77 5.61
N GLY A 24 -8.52 12.86 5.05
CA GLY A 24 -7.39 12.06 5.06
C GLY A 24 -6.37 12.44 4.03
N VAL A 25 -5.14 12.38 4.42
CA VAL A 25 -4.02 12.50 3.52
C VAL A 25 -3.69 11.10 3.05
N ALA A 26 -3.45 10.92 1.75
CA ALA A 26 -3.00 9.63 1.23
C ALA A 26 -1.68 9.25 1.87
N SER A 27 -1.47 7.97 2.07
CA SER A 27 -0.28 7.47 2.76
C SER A 27 0.46 6.50 1.87
N ALA A 28 1.79 6.63 1.84
CA ALA A 28 2.64 5.66 1.17
C ALA A 28 3.19 4.70 2.22
N ARG A 29 3.32 3.44 1.82
CA ARG A 29 3.91 2.42 2.67
C ARG A 29 5.07 1.82 1.89
N PHE A 30 6.27 1.98 2.40
CA PHE A 30 7.47 1.46 1.74
C PHE A 30 8.09 0.39 2.62
N VAL A 31 8.28 -0.81 2.06
CA VAL A 31 8.76 -1.95 2.83
C VAL A 31 9.99 -2.54 2.17
N LYS A 32 11.06 -2.63 2.94
CA LYS A 32 12.23 -3.43 2.55
C LYS A 32 11.99 -4.79 3.16
N THR A 33 11.62 -5.76 2.33
CA THR A 33 11.28 -7.08 2.83
C THR A 33 12.51 -7.98 2.92
N GLY A 34 12.36 -9.08 3.65
CA GLY A 34 13.37 -10.11 3.69
C GLY A 34 13.02 -11.32 2.82
N ILE A 35 12.09 -11.16 1.88
CA ILE A 35 11.60 -12.30 1.11
C ILE A 35 12.00 -12.19 -0.36
N THR A 36 12.09 -13.34 -1.01
CA THR A 36 12.42 -13.42 -2.44
C THR A 36 11.18 -13.19 -3.29
N ALA A 37 11.38 -13.07 -4.60
CA ALA A 37 10.26 -12.92 -5.53
C ALA A 37 9.32 -14.11 -5.45
N ASP A 38 9.84 -15.32 -5.34
CA ASP A 38 8.98 -16.50 -5.25
C ASP A 38 8.15 -16.48 -3.97
N GLU A 39 8.77 -16.09 -2.86
CA GLU A 39 8.05 -15.99 -1.60
C GLU A 39 6.99 -14.90 -1.66
N TYR A 40 7.30 -13.79 -2.32
CA TYR A 40 6.34 -12.73 -2.52
C TYR A 40 5.11 -13.24 -3.29
N ASP A 41 5.34 -14.00 -4.35
CA ASP A 41 4.24 -14.56 -5.14
C ASP A 41 3.37 -15.49 -4.28
N GLN A 42 4.00 -16.29 -3.44
CA GLN A 42 3.27 -17.17 -2.53
C GLN A 42 2.42 -16.38 -1.55
N MET A 43 2.97 -15.30 -1.02
CA MET A 43 2.22 -14.46 -0.09
C MET A 43 1.03 -13.79 -0.76
N ARG A 44 1.21 -13.32 -2.01
CA ARG A 44 0.11 -12.72 -2.74
C ARG A 44 -1.03 -13.71 -2.93
N GLU A 45 -0.68 -14.94 -3.21
CA GLU A 45 -1.68 -15.98 -3.38
C GLU A 45 -2.46 -16.21 -2.08
N LYS A 46 -1.73 -16.26 -0.97
CA LYS A 46 -2.37 -16.45 0.33
C LYS A 46 -3.22 -15.25 0.75
N LEU A 47 -2.82 -14.06 0.34
CA LEU A 47 -3.59 -12.85 0.63
C LEU A 47 -4.84 -12.75 -0.23
N GLY A 48 -4.90 -13.50 -1.31
CA GLY A 48 -6.09 -13.52 -2.17
C GLY A 48 -6.26 -12.26 -2.99
N VAL A 49 -5.17 -11.51 -3.23
CA VAL A 49 -5.26 -10.31 -4.05
C VAL A 49 -5.04 -10.67 -5.51
N GLY A 50 -5.80 -10.02 -6.37
CA GLY A 50 -5.65 -10.22 -7.81
C GLY A 50 -4.82 -9.11 -8.41
N ASP A 51 -5.18 -8.70 -9.61
CA ASP A 51 -4.42 -7.68 -10.34
C ASP A 51 -4.82 -6.26 -9.95
N ALA A 52 -5.88 -6.11 -9.14
CA ALA A 52 -6.33 -4.81 -8.70
C ALA A 52 -5.98 -4.63 -7.22
N PRO A 53 -5.72 -3.39 -6.80
CA PRO A 53 -5.45 -3.15 -5.37
C PRO A 53 -6.68 -3.46 -4.53
N PRO A 54 -6.50 -3.83 -3.27
CA PRO A 54 -7.63 -3.97 -2.34
C PRO A 54 -8.30 -2.62 -2.10
N ALA A 55 -9.46 -2.65 -1.47
CA ALA A 55 -10.19 -1.42 -1.17
C ALA A 55 -9.30 -0.45 -0.41
N GLY A 56 -9.29 0.81 -0.85
CA GLY A 56 -8.44 1.84 -0.28
C GLY A 56 -7.05 1.90 -0.89
N GLY A 57 -6.67 0.90 -1.67
CA GLY A 57 -5.37 0.90 -2.33
C GLY A 57 -5.42 1.69 -3.61
N VAL A 58 -4.45 2.56 -3.78
CA VAL A 58 -4.32 3.42 -4.96
C VAL A 58 -3.28 2.86 -5.92
N PHE A 59 -2.20 2.32 -5.37
CA PHE A 59 -1.07 1.91 -6.18
C PHE A 59 -0.24 0.87 -5.43
N HIS A 60 0.31 -0.08 -6.15
CA HIS A 60 1.19 -1.10 -5.57
C HIS A 60 2.25 -1.47 -6.59
N ALA A 61 3.49 -1.50 -6.16
CA ALA A 61 4.58 -1.97 -6.99
C ALA A 61 5.54 -2.78 -6.13
N ALA A 62 6.09 -3.83 -6.72
CA ALA A 62 7.11 -4.64 -6.09
C ALA A 62 8.29 -4.73 -7.03
N ALA A 63 9.47 -4.62 -6.48
CA ALA A 63 10.70 -4.69 -7.27
C ALA A 63 11.72 -5.53 -6.54
N VAL A 64 12.69 -6.06 -7.28
CA VAL A 64 13.73 -6.90 -6.71
C VAL A 64 14.96 -6.03 -6.45
N GLY A 65 15.41 -6.00 -5.20
CA GLY A 65 16.60 -5.25 -4.83
C GLY A 65 17.87 -6.01 -5.19
N GLU A 66 19.00 -5.35 -4.99
CA GLU A 66 20.29 -5.95 -5.32
C GLU A 66 20.58 -7.19 -4.49
N ASP A 67 19.97 -7.27 -3.31
CA ASP A 67 20.13 -8.43 -2.43
C ASP A 67 19.21 -9.59 -2.81
N GLY A 68 18.44 -9.45 -3.89
CA GLY A 68 17.50 -10.48 -4.32
C GLY A 68 16.19 -10.47 -3.54
N LYS A 69 16.02 -9.50 -2.66
CA LYS A 69 14.80 -9.42 -1.86
C LYS A 69 13.87 -8.36 -2.39
N ILE A 70 12.59 -8.53 -2.13
CA ILE A 70 11.56 -7.65 -2.68
C ILE A 70 11.51 -6.33 -1.91
N ARG A 71 11.27 -5.27 -2.65
CA ARG A 71 10.94 -3.95 -2.13
C ARG A 71 9.51 -3.67 -2.56
N VAL A 72 8.67 -3.26 -1.62
CA VAL A 72 7.25 -2.98 -1.90
C VAL A 72 7.00 -1.51 -1.68
N PHE A 73 6.32 -0.89 -2.63
CA PHE A 73 5.92 0.49 -2.52
C PHE A 73 4.44 0.60 -2.81
N GLU A 74 3.68 1.16 -1.89
CA GLU A 74 2.22 1.25 -2.00
C GLU A 74 1.74 2.64 -1.65
N VAL A 75 0.62 3.01 -2.24
CA VAL A 75 -0.09 4.23 -1.87
C VAL A 75 -1.51 3.83 -1.49
N TRP A 76 -1.98 4.38 -0.38
CA TRP A 76 -3.30 4.10 0.17
C TRP A 76 -4.05 5.40 0.39
N ASP A 77 -5.37 5.34 0.41
CA ASP A 77 -6.20 6.53 0.63
C ASP A 77 -5.90 7.17 1.98
N SER A 78 -5.49 6.40 2.97
CA SER A 78 -5.20 6.93 4.29
C SER A 78 -4.16 6.07 5.00
N ARG A 79 -3.56 6.63 6.03
CA ARG A 79 -2.62 5.92 6.88
C ARG A 79 -3.29 4.73 7.57
N GLU A 80 -4.53 4.93 7.99
CA GLU A 80 -5.29 3.89 8.67
C GLU A 80 -5.45 2.67 7.78
N GLN A 81 -5.79 2.89 6.51
CA GLN A 81 -5.95 1.78 5.58
C GLN A 81 -4.61 1.11 5.29
N ALA A 82 -3.55 1.90 5.19
CA ALA A 82 -2.22 1.35 4.97
C ALA A 82 -1.80 0.44 6.14
N GLU A 83 -2.09 0.88 7.36
CA GLU A 83 -1.74 0.10 8.54
C GLU A 83 -2.59 -1.17 8.65
N ALA A 84 -3.87 -1.07 8.30
CA ALA A 84 -4.75 -2.24 8.33
C ALA A 84 -4.26 -3.30 7.35
N TRP A 85 -3.83 -2.87 6.17
CA TRP A 85 -3.24 -3.79 5.21
C TRP A 85 -1.96 -4.42 5.75
N GLY A 86 -1.12 -3.60 6.39
CA GLY A 86 0.12 -4.10 7.00
C GLY A 86 -0.13 -5.18 8.03
N GLU A 87 -1.20 -5.05 8.83
CA GLU A 87 -1.55 -6.07 9.80
C GLU A 87 -1.95 -7.38 9.12
N LYS A 88 -2.70 -7.27 8.04
CA LYS A 88 -3.12 -8.44 7.29
C LYS A 88 -1.92 -9.16 6.69
N VAL A 89 -1.00 -8.40 6.13
CA VAL A 89 0.24 -8.95 5.57
C VAL A 89 1.06 -9.64 6.66
N THR A 90 1.15 -9.00 7.82
CA THR A 90 1.90 -9.57 8.94
C THR A 90 1.34 -10.92 9.36
N ALA A 91 0.00 -11.03 9.42
CA ALA A 91 -0.63 -12.29 9.80
C ALA A 91 -0.28 -13.41 8.82
N VAL A 92 -0.36 -13.11 7.51
CA VAL A 92 -0.05 -14.09 6.48
C VAL A 92 1.43 -14.46 6.51
N ARG A 93 2.29 -13.45 6.69
CA ARG A 93 3.74 -13.67 6.77
C ARG A 93 4.08 -14.59 7.95
N THR A 94 3.52 -14.30 9.10
CA THR A 94 3.81 -15.07 10.31
C THR A 94 3.33 -16.51 10.15
N GLU A 95 2.12 -16.66 9.64
CA GLU A 95 1.55 -18.00 9.47
C GLU A 95 2.36 -18.82 8.48
N GLY A 96 2.85 -18.19 7.42
CA GLY A 96 3.63 -18.88 6.41
C GLY A 96 5.09 -19.08 6.76
N GLY A 97 5.55 -18.51 7.86
CA GLY A 97 6.95 -18.64 8.25
C GLY A 97 7.91 -17.83 7.42
N PHE A 98 7.41 -16.79 6.74
CA PHE A 98 8.28 -15.94 5.92
C PHE A 98 9.05 -14.93 6.79
N SER A 99 10.20 -14.50 6.31
CA SER A 99 11.07 -13.60 7.06
C SER A 99 10.42 -12.25 7.33
N GLU A 100 10.78 -11.66 8.46
CA GLU A 100 10.29 -10.33 8.82
C GLU A 100 10.88 -9.27 7.90
N PRO A 101 10.16 -8.17 7.71
CA PRO A 101 10.70 -7.08 6.90
C PRO A 101 11.90 -6.44 7.61
N LEU A 102 12.81 -5.91 6.82
CA LEU A 102 13.95 -5.18 7.35
C LEU A 102 13.54 -3.80 7.81
N SER A 103 12.61 -3.17 7.12
CA SER A 103 12.09 -1.86 7.53
C SER A 103 10.75 -1.60 6.88
N ILE A 104 9.94 -0.81 7.56
CA ILE A 104 8.65 -0.37 7.04
C ILE A 104 8.56 1.13 7.34
N GLU A 105 8.25 1.91 6.31
CA GLU A 105 8.04 3.34 6.46
C GLU A 105 6.64 3.71 6.03
N TYR A 106 6.01 4.61 6.78
CA TYR A 106 4.74 5.22 6.40
C TYR A 106 5.01 6.69 6.17
N LEU A 107 4.63 7.19 5.00
CA LEU A 107 4.94 8.55 4.59
C LEU A 107 3.68 9.22 4.11
N ASP A 108 3.53 10.51 4.43
CA ASP A 108 2.42 11.28 3.90
C ASP A 108 2.70 11.57 2.43
N VAL A 109 1.73 11.28 1.58
CA VAL A 109 1.91 11.49 0.15
C VAL A 109 1.79 12.96 -0.16
N HIS A 110 2.78 13.49 -0.86
CA HIS A 110 2.75 14.88 -1.30
C HIS A 110 2.12 15.01 -2.69
N ASN A 111 2.38 14.05 -3.57
CA ASN A 111 1.90 14.12 -4.94
C ASN A 111 1.90 12.73 -5.56
N VAL A 112 0.87 12.44 -6.36
CA VAL A 112 0.79 11.19 -7.12
C VAL A 112 0.55 11.55 -8.57
N VAL A 113 1.39 11.01 -9.45
CA VAL A 113 1.20 11.16 -10.89
C VAL A 113 1.11 9.74 -11.45
N GLN A 114 0.05 9.46 -12.20
CA GLN A 114 -0.17 8.15 -12.79
C GLN A 114 -0.45 8.30 -14.26
N ARG A 115 -0.12 7.25 -15.04
CA ARG A 115 -0.43 7.26 -16.45
C ARG A 115 -1.87 7.06 -16.71
#